data_dfb41677f598254fe6999170d3f3caef
#
_entry.id   dfb41677f598254fe6999170d3f3caef
#
_cell.length_a   1.000
_cell.length_b   1.000
_cell.length_c   1.000
_cell.angle_alpha   90.00
_cell.angle_beta   90.00
_cell.angle_gamma   90.00
#
_symmetry.space_group_name_H-M   'P 1'
#
loop_
_entity.id
_entity.type
_entity.pdbx_description
1 polymer ?
#
loop_
_entity_poly.entity_id
_entity_poly.type
_entity_poly.pdbx_seq_one_letter_code
_entity_poly.pdbx_strand_id
1 'polypeptide(L)'
;ATKEALALIDKQKGEFDSVNYSRAGYGKLGYRCDFGPAQFANVREAIAYCVDREGFAKTFTGGYGTVSHGPYYTGSWMYKACQKDIKLNAYTVNKDKAINCLEKDGWNYDKDGNAYTSGVRYKKIAANLIKEADKTYASKDGTYKTVQVGDFYYMPLVINWFGTVENEFTDQLVNA
;
A
#
# COMPACT_ATOMS: atom_id res chain seq x y z
N ALA A 1 22.78 -7.41 1.41
CA ALA A 1 23.49 -8.05 0.32
C ALA A 1 22.62 -7.99 -0.94
N THR A 2 23.21 -7.77 -2.11
CA THR A 2 22.48 -7.83 -3.38
C THR A 2 22.31 -9.28 -3.81
N LYS A 3 21.36 -9.56 -4.72
CA LYS A 3 21.17 -10.91 -5.29
C LYS A 3 22.43 -11.43 -5.95
N GLU A 4 23.18 -10.55 -6.61
CA GLU A 4 24.46 -10.87 -7.28
C GLU A 4 25.52 -11.32 -6.27
N ALA A 5 25.62 -10.61 -5.14
CA ALA A 5 26.59 -10.97 -4.08
C ALA A 5 26.26 -12.34 -3.47
N LEU A 6 24.98 -12.64 -3.24
CA LEU A 6 24.53 -13.94 -2.72
C LEU A 6 24.81 -15.06 -3.74
N ALA A 7 24.51 -14.82 -5.02
CA ALA A 7 24.79 -15.79 -6.08
C ALA A 7 26.29 -16.04 -6.26
N LEU A 8 27.15 -15.04 -6.03
CA LEU A 8 28.59 -15.18 -6.08
C LEU A 8 29.09 -16.06 -4.92
N ILE A 9 28.61 -15.84 -3.71
CA ILE A 9 28.92 -16.66 -2.53
C ILE A 9 28.51 -18.12 -2.75
N ASP A 10 27.32 -18.34 -3.32
CA ASP A 10 26.84 -19.69 -3.61
C ASP A 10 27.68 -20.42 -4.66
N LYS A 11 28.22 -19.69 -5.65
CA LYS A 11 29.10 -20.27 -6.67
C LYS A 11 30.49 -20.61 -6.13
N GLN A 12 30.95 -19.92 -5.10
CA GLN A 12 32.31 -20.07 -4.52
C GLN A 12 32.23 -20.71 -3.12
N LYS A 13 31.34 -21.68 -2.94
CA LYS A 13 31.25 -22.47 -1.71
C LYS A 13 32.58 -23.16 -1.41
N GLY A 14 33.12 -22.88 -0.23
CA GLY A 14 34.43 -23.40 0.22
C GLY A 14 35.57 -22.36 0.18
N GLU A 15 35.40 -21.26 -0.56
CA GLU A 15 36.34 -20.13 -0.54
C GLU A 15 35.82 -18.98 0.38
N PHE A 16 34.49 -18.89 0.54
CA PHE A 16 33.85 -17.85 1.36
C PHE A 16 32.82 -18.44 2.29
N ASP A 17 32.79 -17.93 3.52
CA ASP A 17 31.73 -18.17 4.47
C ASP A 17 30.79 -16.96 4.53
N SER A 18 29.48 -17.20 4.74
CA SER A 18 28.49 -16.13 4.90
C SER A 18 27.75 -16.28 6.22
N VAL A 19 27.56 -15.16 6.91
CA VAL A 19 26.72 -15.08 8.13
C VAL A 19 25.58 -14.12 7.89
N ASN A 20 24.36 -14.60 8.14
CA ASN A 20 23.17 -13.80 8.06
C ASN A 20 22.70 -13.39 9.46
N TYR A 21 22.39 -12.11 9.62
CA TYR A 21 21.81 -11.58 10.86
C TYR A 21 20.62 -10.68 10.54
N SER A 22 19.66 -10.67 11.46
CA SER A 22 18.45 -9.85 11.31
C SER A 22 18.76 -8.39 11.48
N ARG A 23 18.39 -7.57 10.49
CA ARG A 23 18.49 -6.11 10.58
C ARG A 23 17.32 -5.55 11.38
N ALA A 24 17.61 -4.65 12.31
CA ALA A 24 16.60 -3.90 13.06
C ALA A 24 16.02 -2.78 12.18
N GLY A 25 15.08 -3.13 11.31
CA GLY A 25 14.41 -2.18 10.43
C GLY A 25 13.29 -2.83 9.63
N TYR A 26 12.44 -2.00 9.01
CA TYR A 26 11.36 -2.46 8.12
C TYR A 26 11.09 -1.44 7.03
N GLY A 27 10.67 -1.93 5.85
CA GLY A 27 10.11 -1.11 4.80
C GLY A 27 8.61 -0.90 5.03
N LYS A 28 8.08 0.27 4.67
CA LYS A 28 6.66 0.59 4.84
C LYS A 28 6.09 1.41 3.70
N LEU A 29 4.80 1.26 3.46
CA LEU A 29 3.96 2.21 2.74
C LEU A 29 3.42 3.23 3.75
N GLY A 30 3.76 4.50 3.59
CA GLY A 30 3.17 5.59 4.38
C GLY A 30 1.99 6.19 3.63
N TYR A 31 0.89 6.47 4.34
CA TYR A 31 -0.28 7.11 3.77
C TYR A 31 -0.43 8.52 4.30
N ARG A 32 -0.72 9.46 3.40
CA ARG A 32 -1.21 10.77 3.78
C ARG A 32 -2.71 10.67 4.07
N CYS A 33 -3.10 10.95 5.32
CA CYS A 33 -4.45 10.67 5.81
C CYS A 33 -5.31 11.93 6.00
N ASP A 34 -4.86 13.11 5.57
CA ASP A 34 -5.55 14.39 5.75
C ASP A 34 -6.46 14.77 4.58
N PHE A 35 -6.19 14.28 3.36
CA PHE A 35 -7.00 14.50 2.16
C PHE A 35 -6.83 13.35 1.15
N GLY A 36 -7.63 13.39 0.07
CA GLY A 36 -7.62 12.40 -1.00
C GLY A 36 -8.11 11.01 -0.56
N PRO A 37 -8.12 10.01 -1.43
CA PRO A 37 -8.65 8.69 -1.13
C PRO A 37 -7.98 7.98 0.05
N ALA A 38 -6.69 8.21 0.28
CA ALA A 38 -5.95 7.56 1.36
C ALA A 38 -6.35 8.02 2.77
N GLN A 39 -7.14 9.08 2.92
CA GLN A 39 -7.72 9.48 4.22
C GLN A 39 -8.71 8.43 4.74
N PHE A 40 -9.37 7.67 3.87
CA PHE A 40 -10.36 6.67 4.23
C PHE A 40 -9.70 5.34 4.63
N ALA A 41 -10.04 4.84 5.81
CA ALA A 41 -9.46 3.62 6.35
C ALA A 41 -9.70 2.40 5.44
N ASN A 42 -10.91 2.28 4.88
CA ASN A 42 -11.27 1.18 3.99
C ASN A 42 -10.50 1.20 2.66
N VAL A 43 -10.08 2.38 2.18
CA VAL A 43 -9.19 2.48 1.01
C VAL A 43 -7.81 1.92 1.33
N ARG A 44 -7.24 2.28 2.50
CA ARG A 44 -5.95 1.73 2.95
C ARG A 44 -6.00 0.23 3.17
N GLU A 45 -7.12 -0.26 3.69
CA GLU A 45 -7.38 -1.70 3.86
C GLU A 45 -7.50 -2.41 2.51
N ALA A 46 -8.22 -1.81 1.55
CA ALA A 46 -8.31 -2.34 0.18
C ALA A 46 -6.94 -2.45 -0.48
N ILE A 47 -6.07 -1.44 -0.34
CA ILE A 47 -4.68 -1.48 -0.82
C ILE A 47 -3.92 -2.64 -0.16
N ALA A 48 -4.09 -2.85 1.16
CA ALA A 48 -3.43 -3.95 1.87
C ALA A 48 -3.86 -5.33 1.35
N TYR A 49 -5.09 -5.48 0.84
CA TYR A 49 -5.56 -6.70 0.18
C TYR A 49 -5.09 -6.83 -1.29
N CYS A 50 -4.61 -5.78 -1.90
CA CYS A 50 -4.12 -5.82 -3.29
C CYS A 50 -2.61 -6.11 -3.38
N VAL A 51 -1.82 -5.77 -2.36
CA VAL A 51 -0.35 -5.90 -2.38
C VAL A 51 0.10 -7.28 -1.93
N ASP A 52 0.81 -8.01 -2.79
CA ASP A 52 1.50 -9.25 -2.42
C ASP A 52 2.78 -8.94 -1.63
N ARG A 53 2.62 -8.71 -0.32
CA ARG A 53 3.72 -8.35 0.57
C ARG A 53 4.73 -9.46 0.76
N GLU A 54 4.30 -10.73 0.72
CA GLU A 54 5.19 -11.88 0.87
C GLU A 54 6.03 -12.10 -0.38
N GLY A 55 5.40 -12.07 -1.56
CA GLY A 55 6.10 -12.13 -2.83
C GLY A 55 7.08 -10.97 -2.99
N PHE A 56 6.67 -9.74 -2.63
CA PHE A 56 7.55 -8.59 -2.62
C PHE A 56 8.75 -8.76 -1.67
N ALA A 57 8.50 -9.14 -0.40
CA ALA A 57 9.57 -9.34 0.58
C ALA A 57 10.57 -10.40 0.10
N LYS A 58 10.08 -11.53 -0.41
CA LYS A 58 10.92 -12.61 -0.97
C LYS A 58 11.76 -12.13 -2.15
N THR A 59 11.17 -11.39 -3.07
CA THR A 59 11.85 -10.92 -4.28
C THR A 59 12.90 -9.88 -3.94
N PHE A 60 12.54 -8.87 -3.13
CA PHE A 60 13.44 -7.78 -2.76
C PHE A 60 14.62 -8.24 -1.90
N THR A 61 14.40 -9.17 -0.96
CA THR A 61 15.44 -9.59 -0.02
C THR A 61 16.16 -10.87 -0.41
N GLY A 62 15.87 -11.45 -1.58
CA GLY A 62 16.41 -12.76 -1.95
C GLY A 62 15.97 -13.90 -1.05
N GLY A 63 14.80 -13.77 -0.38
CA GLY A 63 14.26 -14.77 0.53
C GLY A 63 14.61 -14.59 2.01
N TYR A 64 15.43 -13.60 2.35
CA TYR A 64 15.84 -13.34 3.75
C TYR A 64 14.90 -12.39 4.51
N GLY A 65 13.96 -11.73 3.84
CA GLY A 65 12.99 -10.83 4.45
C GLY A 65 11.73 -11.54 4.88
N THR A 66 11.06 -10.97 5.88
CA THR A 66 9.75 -11.42 6.36
C THR A 66 8.78 -10.26 6.41
N VAL A 67 7.49 -10.54 6.25
CA VAL A 67 6.43 -9.53 6.37
C VAL A 67 6.24 -9.18 7.84
N SER A 68 6.26 -7.87 8.17
CA SER A 68 5.81 -7.37 9.46
C SER A 68 4.36 -6.87 9.35
N HIS A 69 3.54 -7.20 10.33
CA HIS A 69 2.14 -6.74 10.40
C HIS A 69 1.95 -5.45 11.20
N GLY A 70 3.03 -4.82 11.64
CA GLY A 70 3.01 -3.58 12.39
C GLY A 70 4.34 -2.85 12.33
N PRO A 71 4.40 -1.61 12.86
CA PRO A 71 5.57 -0.73 12.77
C PRO A 71 6.65 -1.10 13.80
N TYR A 72 7.12 -2.33 13.76
CA TYR A 72 8.14 -2.84 14.68
C TYR A 72 9.04 -3.88 14.02
N TYR A 73 10.21 -4.05 14.60
CA TYR A 73 11.12 -5.12 14.27
C TYR A 73 10.76 -6.39 15.04
N THR A 74 10.43 -7.45 14.31
CA THR A 74 9.96 -8.73 14.90
C THR A 74 11.03 -9.46 15.72
N GLY A 75 12.30 -9.13 15.55
CA GLY A 75 13.41 -9.63 16.39
C GLY A 75 13.59 -8.89 17.70
N SER A 76 12.88 -7.77 17.96
CA SER A 76 13.01 -7.01 19.20
C SER A 76 12.50 -7.80 20.39
N TRP A 77 13.13 -7.57 21.55
CA TRP A 77 12.69 -8.20 22.80
C TRP A 77 11.27 -7.75 23.20
N MET A 78 10.92 -6.51 22.93
CA MET A 78 9.58 -5.96 23.20
C MET A 78 8.51 -6.70 22.40
N TYR A 79 8.73 -6.90 21.11
CA TYR A 79 7.79 -7.69 20.30
C TYR A 79 7.69 -9.14 20.82
N LYS A 80 8.81 -9.79 21.09
CA LYS A 80 8.84 -11.16 21.62
C LYS A 80 8.10 -11.31 22.95
N ALA A 81 8.17 -10.29 23.81
CA ALA A 81 7.49 -10.30 25.10
C ALA A 81 5.97 -10.24 24.99
N CYS A 82 5.43 -9.50 24.01
CA CYS A 82 3.98 -9.26 23.89
C CYS A 82 3.34 -9.83 22.59
N GLN A 83 4.11 -10.56 21.76
CA GLN A 83 3.62 -11.05 20.47
C GLN A 83 2.34 -11.92 20.54
N LYS A 84 2.12 -12.60 21.67
CA LYS A 84 0.93 -13.42 21.88
C LYS A 84 -0.32 -12.61 22.15
N ASP A 85 -0.16 -11.38 22.64
CA ASP A 85 -1.24 -10.48 23.02
C ASP A 85 -1.58 -9.50 21.89
N ILE A 86 -0.67 -9.34 20.92
CA ILE A 86 -0.85 -8.45 19.77
C ILE A 86 -1.71 -9.14 18.73
N LYS A 87 -2.92 -8.61 18.52
CA LYS A 87 -3.83 -9.05 17.46
C LYS A 87 -3.78 -8.05 16.30
N LEU A 88 -3.03 -8.37 15.27
CA LEU A 88 -2.93 -7.58 14.05
C LEU A 88 -3.53 -8.33 12.86
N ASN A 89 -4.09 -7.56 11.92
CA ASN A 89 -4.60 -8.14 10.68
C ASN A 89 -3.43 -8.59 9.80
N ALA A 90 -3.45 -9.86 9.42
CA ALA A 90 -2.57 -10.42 8.41
C ALA A 90 -3.29 -10.36 7.05
N TYR A 91 -3.04 -9.29 6.30
CA TYR A 91 -3.63 -9.14 4.97
C TYR A 91 -2.92 -10.05 3.96
N THR A 92 -3.69 -10.85 3.24
CA THR A 92 -3.24 -11.63 2.07
C THR A 92 -3.96 -11.11 0.85
N VAL A 93 -3.38 -11.29 -0.35
CA VAL A 93 -4.01 -10.85 -1.59
C VAL A 93 -5.43 -11.41 -1.72
N ASN A 94 -6.41 -10.52 -1.80
CA ASN A 94 -7.81 -10.89 -1.92
C ASN A 94 -8.61 -9.76 -2.57
N LYS A 95 -8.85 -9.89 -3.87
CA LYS A 95 -9.57 -8.89 -4.66
C LYS A 95 -10.99 -8.62 -4.18
N ASP A 96 -11.71 -9.67 -3.78
CA ASP A 96 -13.11 -9.53 -3.35
C ASP A 96 -13.21 -8.75 -2.03
N LYS A 97 -12.29 -9.00 -1.10
CA LYS A 97 -12.21 -8.22 0.13
C LYS A 97 -11.84 -6.76 -0.14
N ALA A 98 -10.91 -6.51 -1.06
CA ALA A 98 -10.57 -5.15 -1.47
C ALA A 98 -11.77 -4.41 -2.05
N ILE A 99 -12.52 -5.04 -2.96
CA ILE A 99 -13.75 -4.48 -3.54
C ILE A 99 -14.78 -4.20 -2.44
N ASN A 100 -15.03 -5.15 -1.54
CA ASN A 100 -15.96 -4.99 -0.43
C ASN A 100 -15.59 -3.80 0.49
N CYS A 101 -14.31 -3.57 0.75
CA CYS A 101 -13.86 -2.40 1.51
C CYS A 101 -14.23 -1.09 0.80
N LEU A 102 -14.00 -1.02 -0.51
CA LEU A 102 -14.34 0.16 -1.31
C LEU A 102 -15.85 0.41 -1.37
N GLU A 103 -16.64 -0.64 -1.58
CA GLU A 103 -18.10 -0.55 -1.66
C GLU A 103 -18.73 -0.12 -0.34
N LYS A 104 -18.27 -0.66 0.77
CA LYS A 104 -18.70 -0.25 2.13
C LYS A 104 -18.43 1.22 2.41
N ASP A 105 -17.36 1.76 1.84
CA ASP A 105 -16.96 3.16 2.02
C ASP A 105 -17.59 4.09 0.96
N GLY A 106 -18.45 3.57 0.08
CA GLY A 106 -19.22 4.35 -0.88
C GLY A 106 -18.47 4.74 -2.17
N TRP A 107 -17.44 3.99 -2.56
CA TRP A 107 -16.74 4.12 -3.85
C TRP A 107 -17.55 3.40 -4.95
N ASN A 108 -18.81 3.81 -5.15
CA ASN A 108 -19.81 3.09 -5.94
C ASN A 108 -20.28 3.85 -7.19
N TYR A 109 -19.60 4.92 -7.55
CA TYR A 109 -20.00 5.81 -8.64
C TYR A 109 -18.95 5.93 -9.73
N ASP A 110 -19.38 6.41 -10.90
CA ASP A 110 -18.53 6.98 -11.94
C ASP A 110 -18.36 8.50 -11.78
N LYS A 111 -17.64 9.15 -12.70
CA LYS A 111 -17.41 10.61 -12.67
C LYS A 111 -18.68 11.46 -12.89
N ASP A 112 -19.72 10.89 -13.48
CA ASP A 112 -20.96 11.55 -13.83
C ASP A 112 -22.06 11.29 -12.77
N GLY A 113 -21.73 10.52 -11.74
CA GLY A 113 -22.61 10.19 -10.62
C GLY A 113 -23.50 8.98 -10.84
N ASN A 114 -23.32 8.23 -11.92
CA ASN A 114 -24.01 6.97 -12.15
C ASN A 114 -23.39 5.85 -11.31
N ALA A 115 -24.11 4.73 -11.18
CA ALA A 115 -23.58 3.55 -10.53
C ALA A 115 -22.32 3.04 -11.27
N TYR A 116 -21.30 2.71 -10.49
CA TYR A 116 -20.03 2.19 -11.02
C TYR A 116 -20.23 0.90 -11.79
N THR A 117 -19.67 0.83 -12.98
CA THR A 117 -19.63 -0.39 -13.82
C THR A 117 -18.21 -0.80 -14.19
N SER A 118 -17.35 0.17 -14.53
CA SER A 118 -15.97 -0.08 -14.94
C SER A 118 -15.10 1.18 -14.84
N GLY A 119 -13.79 1.03 -14.96
CA GLY A 119 -12.83 2.15 -14.93
C GLY A 119 -12.48 2.61 -13.52
N VAL A 120 -12.36 3.91 -13.32
CA VAL A 120 -12.05 4.50 -12.02
C VAL A 120 -13.32 4.69 -11.20
N ARG A 121 -13.29 4.22 -9.96
CA ARG A 121 -14.38 4.43 -9.00
C ARG A 121 -14.35 5.85 -8.47
N TYR A 122 -15.51 6.38 -8.15
CA TYR A 122 -15.68 7.68 -7.51
C TYR A 122 -16.49 7.54 -6.22
N LYS A 123 -16.13 8.37 -5.24
CA LYS A 123 -16.88 8.52 -4.00
C LYS A 123 -17.74 9.78 -4.05
N LYS A 124 -19.04 9.60 -3.82
CA LYS A 124 -20.00 10.71 -3.69
C LYS A 124 -19.87 11.35 -2.31
N ILE A 125 -19.67 12.66 -2.25
CA ILE A 125 -19.53 13.46 -1.02
C ILE A 125 -20.41 14.70 -1.14
N ALA A 126 -21.24 14.95 -0.15
CA ALA A 126 -22.07 16.15 -0.13
C ALA A 126 -21.21 17.43 -0.05
N ALA A 127 -21.66 18.50 -0.71
CA ALA A 127 -20.88 19.75 -0.83
C ALA A 127 -20.56 20.39 0.53
N ASN A 128 -21.40 20.18 1.54
CA ASN A 128 -21.18 20.67 2.91
C ASN A 128 -20.26 19.77 3.75
N LEU A 129 -19.87 18.60 3.26
CA LEU A 129 -19.03 17.61 3.97
C LEU A 129 -17.65 17.42 3.34
N ILE A 130 -17.47 17.85 2.09
CA ILE A 130 -16.18 17.72 1.42
C ILE A 130 -15.15 18.69 1.97
N LYS A 131 -13.95 18.22 2.21
CA LYS A 131 -12.82 19.08 2.60
C LYS A 131 -12.37 19.94 1.41
N GLU A 132 -11.90 21.14 1.69
CA GLU A 132 -11.45 22.06 0.64
C GLU A 132 -10.36 21.47 -0.27
N ALA A 133 -9.39 20.77 0.32
CA ALA A 133 -8.33 20.09 -0.43
C ALA A 133 -8.85 18.98 -1.35
N ASP A 134 -9.98 18.37 -1.03
CA ASP A 134 -10.57 17.29 -1.81
C ASP A 134 -11.40 17.78 -3.00
N LYS A 135 -11.86 19.03 -2.99
CA LYS A 135 -12.60 19.64 -4.11
C LYS A 135 -11.76 19.73 -5.38
N THR A 136 -10.44 19.86 -5.22
CA THR A 136 -9.47 19.98 -6.33
C THR A 136 -8.57 18.75 -6.45
N TYR A 137 -8.88 17.66 -5.74
CA TYR A 137 -8.07 16.44 -5.80
C TYR A 137 -8.07 15.84 -7.21
N ALA A 138 -6.87 15.47 -7.69
CA ALA A 138 -6.67 14.91 -9.02
C ALA A 138 -5.51 13.90 -9.05
N SER A 139 -5.49 13.06 -10.08
CA SER A 139 -4.30 12.30 -10.46
C SER A 139 -3.16 13.25 -10.85
N LYS A 140 -1.91 12.77 -10.75
CA LYS A 140 -0.71 13.58 -11.07
C LYS A 140 -0.76 14.20 -12.46
N ASP A 141 -1.30 13.47 -13.43
CA ASP A 141 -1.46 13.91 -14.84
C ASP A 141 -2.73 14.72 -15.09
N GLY A 142 -3.60 14.90 -14.09
CA GLY A 142 -4.87 15.59 -14.19
C GLY A 142 -5.98 14.86 -14.94
N THR A 143 -5.74 13.61 -15.37
CA THR A 143 -6.72 12.81 -16.13
C THR A 143 -7.98 12.53 -15.31
N TYR A 144 -7.80 12.19 -14.03
CA TYR A 144 -8.89 11.95 -13.10
C TYR A 144 -8.90 13.03 -12.02
N LYS A 145 -10.02 13.70 -11.85
CA LYS A 145 -10.18 14.79 -10.88
C LYS A 145 -11.52 14.74 -10.19
N THR A 146 -11.62 15.37 -9.03
CA THR A 146 -12.89 15.59 -8.36
C THR A 146 -13.78 16.47 -9.23
N VAL A 147 -15.02 16.05 -9.42
CA VAL A 147 -16.02 16.72 -10.24
C VAL A 147 -17.23 17.07 -9.37
N GLN A 148 -17.79 18.26 -9.53
CA GLN A 148 -19.04 18.65 -8.89
C GLN A 148 -20.21 18.37 -9.84
N VAL A 149 -21.24 17.69 -9.33
CA VAL A 149 -22.49 17.44 -10.03
C VAL A 149 -23.63 17.77 -9.06
N GLY A 150 -24.30 18.87 -9.29
CA GLY A 150 -25.32 19.41 -8.39
C GLY A 150 -24.76 19.71 -6.99
N ASP A 151 -25.41 19.20 -5.96
CA ASP A 151 -25.01 19.37 -4.55
C ASP A 151 -23.96 18.38 -4.05
N PHE A 152 -23.33 17.63 -4.96
CA PHE A 152 -22.36 16.60 -4.61
C PHE A 152 -21.05 16.77 -5.39
N TYR A 153 -19.97 16.34 -4.74
CA TYR A 153 -18.67 16.13 -5.36
C TYR A 153 -18.45 14.62 -5.54
N TYR A 154 -17.83 14.27 -6.65
CA TYR A 154 -17.40 12.92 -6.97
C TYR A 154 -15.88 12.89 -7.03
N MET A 155 -15.28 12.32 -5.98
CA MET A 155 -13.82 12.24 -5.85
C MET A 155 -13.33 10.93 -6.47
N PRO A 156 -12.31 10.95 -7.38
CA PRO A 156 -11.79 9.74 -8.00
C PRO A 156 -10.95 8.90 -7.05
N LEU A 157 -11.06 7.58 -7.16
CA LEU A 157 -10.18 6.63 -6.48
C LEU A 157 -8.87 6.51 -7.26
N VAL A 158 -8.02 7.50 -7.15
CA VAL A 158 -6.66 7.50 -7.69
C VAL A 158 -5.67 7.75 -6.57
N ILE A 159 -4.61 6.99 -6.53
CA ILE A 159 -3.57 7.11 -5.51
C ILE A 159 -2.33 7.69 -6.19
N ASN A 160 -1.96 8.91 -5.80
CA ASN A 160 -0.71 9.49 -6.23
C ASN A 160 0.43 8.89 -5.39
N TRP A 161 1.31 8.17 -6.05
CA TRP A 161 2.47 7.57 -5.45
C TRP A 161 3.72 8.44 -5.69
N PHE A 162 4.56 8.55 -4.69
CA PHE A 162 5.90 9.12 -4.83
C PHE A 162 6.89 8.40 -3.93
N GLY A 163 8.09 8.15 -4.46
CA GLY A 163 9.25 7.70 -3.71
C GLY A 163 10.14 8.88 -3.35
N THR A 164 10.81 8.82 -2.21
CA THR A 164 11.75 9.86 -1.78
C THR A 164 13.12 9.73 -2.44
N VAL A 165 13.46 8.53 -2.92
CA VAL A 165 14.73 8.22 -3.60
C VAL A 165 14.47 7.14 -4.63
N GLU A 166 15.02 7.28 -5.83
CA GLU A 166 15.14 6.20 -6.80
C GLU A 166 16.09 5.12 -6.26
N ASN A 167 15.58 3.92 -6.07
CA ASN A 167 16.34 2.75 -5.66
C ASN A 167 15.56 1.48 -6.01
N GLU A 168 16.25 0.34 -5.95
CA GLU A 168 15.67 -0.97 -6.29
C GLU A 168 14.39 -1.28 -5.50
N PHE A 169 14.27 -0.82 -4.26
CA PHE A 169 13.05 -1.01 -3.45
C PHE A 169 11.85 -0.26 -4.03
N THR A 170 12.02 1.03 -4.36
CA THR A 170 10.95 1.86 -4.94
C THR A 170 10.56 1.37 -6.32
N ASP A 171 11.53 0.96 -7.14
CA ASP A 171 11.28 0.46 -8.49
C ASP A 171 10.51 -0.86 -8.47
N GLN A 172 10.89 -1.80 -7.61
CA GLN A 172 10.15 -3.06 -7.45
C GLN A 172 8.75 -2.85 -6.89
N LEU A 173 8.57 -1.89 -5.98
CA LEU A 173 7.26 -1.59 -5.39
C LEU A 173 6.31 -0.92 -6.39
N VAL A 174 6.82 -0.08 -7.30
CA VAL A 174 6.03 0.53 -8.38
C VAL A 174 5.59 -0.52 -9.40
N ASN A 175 6.38 -1.57 -9.59
CA ASN A 175 6.09 -2.65 -10.56
C ASN A 175 5.24 -3.79 -9.97
N ALA A 176 5.03 -3.82 -8.67
CA ALA A 176 4.23 -4.83 -7.97
C ALA A 176 2.76 -4.45 -7.88
#